data_f84c7e7511a11cc8015a0b72d5d23994
#
_entry.id   f84c7e7511a11cc8015a0b72d5d23994
#
_cell.length_a   1.000
_cell.length_b   1.000
_cell.length_c   1.000
_cell.angle_alpha   90.00
_cell.angle_beta   90.00
_cell.angle_gamma   90.00
#
_symmetry.space_group_name_H-M   'P 1'
#
loop_
_entity.id
_entity.type
_entity.pdbx_description
1 polymer ?
#
loop_
_entity_poly.entity_id
_entity_poly.type
_entity_poly.pdbx_seq_one_letter_code
_entity_poly.pdbx_strand_id
1 'polypeptide(L)'
;PFCKEELYSWYMVKDKLTSNSKVKINRKSELIVMSNLDDCDELLGIAYLTKEKSDILKKNLENMCGNNKFDNAFWEEAIFEKQKMILFPKVVDSSKVIEINTYEQLREFDNKSKNLENKAIKTISKVFNIKEERIIDISVLKKGMTNRSFLFTCNNKKYIMRIPGEGTDQLINRAEEANVYKVINGKSISDNIVYIN
;
A
#
# COMPACT_ATOMS: atom_id res chain seq x y z
N PRO A 1 21.10 -3.43 -10.43
CA PRO A 1 21.74 -2.15 -10.69
C PRO A 1 20.99 -1.48 -11.81
N PHE A 2 20.18 -0.54 -11.39
CA PHE A 2 19.31 0.22 -12.23
C PHE A 2 20.09 1.36 -12.74
N CYS A 3 20.89 1.55 -13.52
CA CYS A 3 21.22 2.85 -14.09
C CYS A 3 22.48 2.79 -14.92
N LYS A 4 22.28 2.54 -16.19
CA LYS A 4 22.98 3.36 -17.18
C LYS A 4 22.31 4.72 -17.15
N GLU A 5 23.07 5.82 -17.08
CA GLU A 5 22.53 7.17 -17.24
C GLU A 5 21.81 7.24 -18.59
N GLU A 6 20.51 7.52 -18.53
CA GLU A 6 19.70 7.70 -19.75
C GLU A 6 19.71 9.19 -20.11
N LEU A 7 19.72 9.49 -21.40
CA LEU A 7 19.83 10.86 -21.92
C LEU A 7 18.56 11.71 -21.67
N TYR A 8 17.45 11.08 -21.33
CA TYR A 8 16.16 11.76 -21.13
C TYR A 8 15.38 11.16 -19.98
N SER A 9 14.51 11.97 -19.37
CA SER A 9 13.63 11.53 -18.30
C SER A 9 12.41 10.83 -18.85
N TRP A 10 11.99 9.73 -18.20
CA TRP A 10 10.83 8.95 -18.60
C TRP A 10 10.01 8.51 -17.38
N TYR A 11 8.76 8.15 -17.65
CA TYR A 11 7.83 7.56 -16.69
C TYR A 11 7.21 6.28 -17.27
N MET A 12 7.13 5.23 -16.47
CA MET A 12 6.52 3.98 -16.92
C MET A 12 5.00 4.09 -16.93
N VAL A 13 4.41 3.66 -18.05
CA VAL A 13 2.97 3.58 -18.27
C VAL A 13 2.60 2.19 -18.77
N LYS A 14 1.42 1.70 -18.43
CA LYS A 14 0.89 0.47 -19.01
C LYS A 14 0.37 0.73 -20.42
N ASP A 15 0.35 -0.29 -21.25
CA ASP A 15 -0.30 -0.33 -22.57
C ASP A 15 -1.83 -0.47 -22.47
N LYS A 16 -2.42 0.09 -21.39
CA LYS A 16 -3.85 0.02 -21.08
C LYS A 16 -4.36 1.38 -20.65
N LEU A 17 -5.53 1.75 -21.16
CA LEU A 17 -6.22 2.96 -20.75
C LEU A 17 -7.04 2.75 -19.48
N THR A 18 -7.18 3.80 -18.69
CA THR A 18 -7.90 3.81 -17.42
C THR A 18 -8.57 5.16 -17.17
N SER A 19 -9.65 5.17 -16.40
CA SER A 19 -10.27 6.37 -15.86
C SER A 19 -9.67 6.82 -14.51
N ASN A 20 -8.73 6.05 -13.94
CA ASN A 20 -8.12 6.33 -12.65
C ASN A 20 -6.87 7.23 -12.74
N SER A 21 -6.46 7.60 -13.94
CA SER A 21 -5.34 8.50 -14.19
C SER A 21 -5.83 9.82 -14.78
N LYS A 22 -5.00 10.86 -14.69
CA LYS A 22 -5.20 12.16 -15.36
C LYS A 22 -4.15 12.41 -16.44
N VAL A 23 -3.34 11.42 -16.77
CA VAL A 23 -2.20 11.57 -17.65
C VAL A 23 -2.44 10.83 -18.96
N LYS A 24 -2.02 11.44 -20.07
CA LYS A 24 -2.11 10.85 -21.41
C LYS A 24 -0.83 11.09 -22.19
N ILE A 25 -0.52 10.16 -23.07
CA ILE A 25 0.56 10.30 -24.07
C ILE A 25 0.02 11.14 -25.22
N ASN A 26 0.68 12.26 -25.52
CA ASN A 26 0.33 13.11 -26.65
C ASN A 26 0.96 12.62 -27.97
N ARG A 27 0.63 13.30 -29.09
CA ARG A 27 1.19 12.96 -30.42
C ARG A 27 2.71 13.12 -30.54
N LYS A 28 3.34 13.85 -29.62
CA LYS A 28 4.80 14.05 -29.57
C LYS A 28 5.48 13.03 -28.66
N SER A 29 4.76 12.01 -28.22
CA SER A 29 5.22 11.02 -27.23
C SER A 29 5.66 11.67 -25.92
N GLU A 30 4.94 12.66 -25.42
CA GLU A 30 5.15 13.31 -24.14
C GLU A 30 3.95 13.04 -23.23
N LEU A 31 4.18 12.95 -21.93
CA LEU A 31 3.13 12.84 -20.92
C LEU A 31 2.51 14.21 -20.64
N ILE A 32 1.18 14.29 -20.71
CA ILE A 32 0.40 15.50 -20.46
C ILE A 32 -0.75 15.21 -19.50
N VAL A 33 -1.16 16.20 -18.72
CA VAL A 33 -2.36 16.12 -17.88
C VAL A 33 -3.60 16.40 -18.70
N MET A 34 -4.63 15.60 -18.52
CA MET A 34 -5.95 15.75 -19.13
C MET A 34 -6.97 16.29 -18.12
N SER A 35 -7.91 17.10 -18.61
CA SER A 35 -9.06 17.54 -17.82
C SER A 35 -10.16 16.47 -17.74
N ASN A 36 -10.25 15.61 -18.74
CA ASN A 36 -11.13 14.45 -18.78
C ASN A 36 -10.35 13.21 -18.32
N LEU A 37 -10.99 12.38 -17.48
CA LEU A 37 -10.40 11.17 -16.90
C LEU A 37 -10.64 9.92 -17.76
N ASP A 38 -11.44 10.02 -18.82
CA ASP A 38 -11.67 8.89 -19.72
C ASP A 38 -10.47 8.71 -20.66
N ASP A 39 -10.12 7.45 -20.93
CA ASP A 39 -9.05 7.08 -21.86
C ASP A 39 -7.67 7.66 -21.50
N CYS A 40 -7.33 7.73 -20.23
CA CYS A 40 -6.00 8.09 -19.74
C CYS A 40 -5.07 6.89 -19.64
N ASP A 41 -3.76 7.15 -19.74
CA ASP A 41 -2.74 6.11 -19.60
C ASP A 41 -2.52 5.76 -18.12
N GLU A 42 -2.40 4.46 -17.81
CA GLU A 42 -2.20 3.98 -16.44
C GLU A 42 -0.73 4.11 -16.03
N LEU A 43 -0.46 4.98 -15.05
CA LEU A 43 0.87 5.22 -14.50
C LEU A 43 1.29 4.09 -13.54
N LEU A 44 2.57 3.72 -13.57
CA LEU A 44 3.12 2.62 -12.76
C LEU A 44 3.91 3.06 -11.52
N GLY A 45 3.97 4.37 -11.23
CA GLY A 45 4.72 4.86 -10.07
C GLY A 45 6.24 4.76 -10.19
N ILE A 46 6.79 4.47 -11.38
CA ILE A 46 8.22 4.31 -11.64
C ILE A 46 8.67 5.31 -12.70
N ALA A 47 9.64 6.14 -12.35
CA ALA A 47 10.21 7.13 -13.26
C ALA A 47 11.74 7.14 -13.18
N TYR A 48 12.38 7.51 -14.27
CA TYR A 48 13.77 7.94 -14.30
C TYR A 48 13.82 9.43 -14.59
N LEU A 49 14.52 10.17 -13.76
CA LEU A 49 14.70 11.62 -13.93
C LEU A 49 16.17 11.93 -14.07
N THR A 50 16.51 12.72 -15.10
CA THR A 50 17.82 13.34 -15.17
C THR A 50 18.02 14.26 -13.98
N LYS A 51 19.26 14.60 -13.63
CA LYS A 51 19.58 15.47 -12.48
C LYS A 51 18.81 16.79 -12.53
N GLU A 52 18.78 17.45 -13.69
CA GLU A 52 18.04 18.70 -13.89
C GLU A 52 16.56 18.54 -13.55
N LYS A 53 15.91 17.47 -14.04
CA LYS A 53 14.48 17.21 -13.79
C LYS A 53 14.22 16.80 -12.34
N SER A 54 15.14 16.10 -11.73
CA SER A 54 15.07 15.75 -10.30
C SER A 54 15.13 17.01 -9.41
N ASP A 55 15.96 17.98 -9.74
CA ASP A 55 16.05 19.25 -9.01
C ASP A 55 14.74 20.08 -9.15
N ILE A 56 14.13 20.06 -10.33
CA ILE A 56 12.81 20.68 -10.56
C ILE A 56 11.73 19.96 -9.73
N LEU A 57 11.67 18.64 -9.80
CA LEU A 57 10.71 17.86 -9.03
C LEU A 57 10.82 18.13 -7.53
N LYS A 58 12.03 18.16 -6.99
CA LYS A 58 12.29 18.49 -5.59
C LYS A 58 11.68 19.83 -5.20
N LYS A 59 11.92 20.87 -5.98
CA LYS A 59 11.34 22.21 -5.74
C LYS A 59 9.81 22.20 -5.80
N ASN A 60 9.22 21.47 -6.76
CA ASN A 60 7.77 21.35 -6.87
C ASN A 60 7.19 20.63 -5.64
N LEU A 61 7.81 19.54 -5.18
CA LEU A 61 7.41 18.83 -3.97
C LEU A 61 7.53 19.71 -2.72
N GLU A 62 8.62 20.47 -2.57
CA GLU A 62 8.79 21.42 -1.47
C GLU A 62 7.67 22.49 -1.47
N ASN A 63 7.24 22.96 -2.65
CA ASN A 63 6.11 23.91 -2.77
C ASN A 63 4.74 23.28 -2.44
N MET A 64 4.59 21.98 -2.65
CA MET A 64 3.36 21.25 -2.32
C MET A 64 3.28 20.92 -0.84
N CYS A 65 4.42 20.66 -0.19
CA CYS A 65 4.49 20.40 1.23
C CYS A 65 3.98 21.60 2.06
N GLY A 66 3.08 21.32 3.01
CA GLY A 66 2.49 22.36 3.87
C GLY A 66 1.35 23.14 3.22
N ASN A 67 0.91 22.76 2.05
CA ASN A 67 -0.28 23.32 1.41
C ASN A 67 -1.41 22.28 1.41
N ASN A 68 -2.45 22.51 2.20
CA ASN A 68 -3.59 21.60 2.42
C ASN A 68 -4.30 21.18 1.12
N LYS A 69 -4.15 21.94 0.03
CA LYS A 69 -4.65 21.57 -1.29
C LYS A 69 -4.09 20.24 -1.78
N PHE A 70 -2.89 19.88 -1.32
CA PHE A 70 -2.14 18.70 -1.76
C PHE A 70 -2.06 17.58 -0.73
N ASP A 71 -2.84 17.63 0.37
CA ASP A 71 -2.80 16.63 1.45
C ASP A 71 -3.10 15.19 0.97
N ASN A 72 -3.85 15.06 -0.11
CA ASN A 72 -4.18 13.78 -0.73
C ASN A 72 -3.56 13.61 -2.13
N ALA A 73 -2.61 14.47 -2.50
CA ALA A 73 -1.95 14.41 -3.80
C ALA A 73 -0.88 13.33 -3.83
N PHE A 74 -0.74 12.66 -4.95
CA PHE A 74 0.39 11.80 -5.22
C PHE A 74 1.59 12.63 -5.69
N TRP A 75 2.80 12.10 -5.51
CA TRP A 75 4.03 12.77 -5.90
C TRP A 75 4.09 13.08 -7.42
N GLU A 76 3.38 12.31 -8.22
CA GLU A 76 3.25 12.51 -9.66
C GLU A 76 2.62 13.86 -10.02
N GLU A 77 1.80 14.41 -9.16
CA GLU A 77 1.20 15.73 -9.40
C GLU A 77 2.27 16.84 -9.43
N ALA A 78 3.36 16.65 -8.69
CA ALA A 78 4.49 17.57 -8.71
C ALA A 78 5.22 17.63 -10.06
N ILE A 79 5.09 16.61 -10.91
CA ILE A 79 5.64 16.60 -12.26
C ILE A 79 4.99 17.67 -13.13
N PHE A 80 3.71 17.94 -12.89
CA PHE A 80 2.87 18.78 -13.73
C PHE A 80 2.56 20.16 -13.09
N GLU A 81 3.14 20.45 -11.91
CA GLU A 81 3.00 21.76 -11.25
C GLU A 81 3.79 22.88 -11.98
N LYS A 82 3.94 24.01 -11.35
CA LYS A 82 4.39 25.32 -11.89
C LYS A 82 5.51 25.26 -12.93
N GLN A 83 6.48 24.38 -12.77
CA GLN A 83 7.50 24.12 -13.79
C GLN A 83 7.20 22.79 -14.48
N LYS A 84 6.49 22.87 -15.59
CA LYS A 84 6.10 21.72 -16.38
C LYS A 84 7.34 20.96 -16.85
N MET A 85 7.47 19.71 -16.43
CA MET A 85 8.51 18.83 -16.89
C MET A 85 8.04 18.02 -18.10
N ILE A 86 8.88 17.92 -19.12
CA ILE A 86 8.64 16.99 -20.23
C ILE A 86 9.19 15.64 -19.83
N LEU A 87 8.32 14.63 -19.74
CA LEU A 87 8.65 13.24 -19.54
C LEU A 87 8.16 12.41 -20.72
N PHE A 88 8.97 11.46 -21.13
CA PHE A 88 8.61 10.51 -22.18
C PHE A 88 7.97 9.26 -21.57
N PRO A 89 6.97 8.66 -22.21
CA PRO A 89 6.39 7.42 -21.74
C PRO A 89 7.34 6.24 -22.02
N LYS A 90 7.53 5.38 -21.02
CA LYS A 90 8.10 4.05 -21.19
C LYS A 90 6.99 3.04 -21.09
N VAL A 91 6.41 2.69 -22.23
CA VAL A 91 5.25 1.79 -22.29
C VAL A 91 5.66 0.37 -21.91
N VAL A 92 4.94 -0.25 -21.02
CA VAL A 92 5.14 -1.61 -20.52
C VAL A 92 3.88 -2.43 -20.75
N ASP A 93 4.06 -3.63 -21.25
CA ASP A 93 2.99 -4.61 -21.42
C ASP A 93 2.29 -4.89 -20.07
N SER A 94 0.98 -4.70 -20.03
CA SER A 94 0.17 -4.86 -18.82
C SER A 94 0.25 -6.27 -18.23
N SER A 95 0.54 -7.29 -19.05
CA SER A 95 0.73 -8.66 -18.57
C SER A 95 2.01 -8.87 -17.75
N LYS A 96 2.96 -7.95 -17.84
CA LYS A 96 4.27 -8.02 -17.16
C LYS A 96 4.30 -7.25 -15.85
N VAL A 97 3.21 -6.56 -15.50
CA VAL A 97 3.14 -5.69 -14.33
C VAL A 97 1.89 -6.02 -13.52
N ILE A 98 2.10 -6.27 -12.25
CA ILE A 98 1.03 -6.53 -11.29
C ILE A 98 1.15 -5.50 -10.16
N GLU A 99 0.03 -4.86 -9.86
CA GLU A 99 -0.11 -4.02 -8.67
C GLU A 99 -0.66 -4.86 -7.52
N ILE A 100 0.05 -4.87 -6.40
CA ILE A 100 -0.31 -5.66 -5.22
C ILE A 100 -0.58 -4.69 -4.07
N ASN A 101 -1.85 -4.49 -3.74
CA ASN A 101 -2.31 -3.59 -2.68
C ASN A 101 -2.73 -4.32 -1.41
N THR A 102 -3.01 -5.63 -1.50
CA THR A 102 -3.47 -6.43 -0.37
C THR A 102 -2.64 -7.70 -0.19
N TYR A 103 -2.67 -8.22 1.03
CA TYR A 103 -2.00 -9.50 1.34
C TYR A 103 -2.62 -10.67 0.56
N GLU A 104 -3.92 -10.63 0.31
CA GLU A 104 -4.62 -11.62 -0.48
C GLU A 104 -4.10 -11.65 -1.92
N GLN A 105 -3.97 -10.49 -2.55
CA GLN A 105 -3.41 -10.37 -3.91
C GLN A 105 -1.97 -10.89 -3.97
N LEU A 106 -1.15 -10.59 -2.94
CA LEU A 106 0.21 -11.12 -2.85
C LEU A 106 0.20 -12.66 -2.74
N ARG A 107 -0.68 -13.21 -1.93
CA ARG A 107 -0.83 -14.65 -1.72
C ARG A 107 -1.35 -15.37 -2.97
N GLU A 108 -2.28 -14.77 -3.72
CA GLU A 108 -2.77 -15.29 -5.00
C GLU A 108 -1.66 -15.30 -6.05
N PHE A 109 -0.85 -14.25 -6.08
CA PHE A 109 0.27 -14.13 -7.01
C PHE A 109 1.37 -15.17 -6.73
N ASP A 110 1.72 -15.38 -5.47
CA ASP A 110 2.77 -16.34 -5.06
C ASP A 110 2.25 -17.37 -4.06
N ASN A 111 1.28 -18.17 -4.50
CA ASN A 111 0.63 -19.20 -3.69
C ASN A 111 1.55 -20.38 -3.31
N LYS A 112 2.74 -20.46 -3.89
CA LYS A 112 3.74 -21.50 -3.62
C LYS A 112 4.86 -21.02 -2.69
N SER A 113 4.92 -19.71 -2.39
CA SER A 113 5.98 -19.18 -1.56
C SER A 113 5.80 -19.53 -0.09
N LYS A 114 6.78 -20.20 0.47
CA LYS A 114 6.86 -20.42 1.92
C LYS A 114 7.24 -19.15 2.69
N ASN A 115 7.76 -18.14 2.01
CA ASN A 115 8.17 -16.88 2.62
C ASN A 115 6.97 -15.99 2.99
N LEU A 116 5.80 -16.26 2.42
CA LEU A 116 4.53 -15.61 2.78
C LEU A 116 3.86 -16.21 4.01
N GLU A 117 4.48 -17.24 4.60
CA GLU A 117 3.99 -17.81 5.84
C GLU A 117 4.05 -16.77 6.96
N ASN A 118 2.90 -16.41 7.48
CA ASN A 118 2.76 -15.45 8.56
C ASN A 118 2.31 -16.16 9.84
N LYS A 119 3.09 -16.04 10.92
CA LYS A 119 2.76 -16.64 12.22
C LYS A 119 1.35 -16.27 12.70
N ALA A 120 0.89 -15.06 12.43
CA ALA A 120 -0.45 -14.61 12.79
C ALA A 120 -1.53 -15.35 12.00
N ILE A 121 -1.37 -15.49 10.68
CA ILE A 121 -2.29 -16.23 9.82
C ILE A 121 -2.38 -17.70 10.23
N LYS A 122 -1.25 -18.32 10.52
CA LYS A 122 -1.21 -19.69 11.06
C LYS A 122 -1.94 -19.82 12.39
N THR A 123 -1.81 -18.82 13.27
CA THR A 123 -2.52 -18.81 14.54
C THR A 123 -4.03 -18.69 14.31
N ILE A 124 -4.48 -17.80 13.45
CA ILE A 124 -5.90 -17.65 13.09
C ILE A 124 -6.44 -18.96 12.49
N SER A 125 -5.76 -19.53 11.51
CA SER A 125 -6.11 -20.79 10.87
C SER A 125 -6.31 -21.92 11.91
N LYS A 126 -5.39 -22.01 12.87
CA LYS A 126 -5.46 -23.00 13.95
C LYS A 126 -6.61 -22.74 14.92
N VAL A 127 -6.82 -21.49 15.36
CA VAL A 127 -7.85 -21.10 16.33
C VAL A 127 -9.27 -21.33 15.77
N PHE A 128 -9.47 -20.98 14.50
CA PHE A 128 -10.76 -21.13 13.84
C PHE A 128 -10.94 -22.47 13.11
N ASN A 129 -9.91 -23.31 13.09
CA ASN A 129 -9.87 -24.59 12.36
C ASN A 129 -10.28 -24.44 10.88
N ILE A 130 -9.70 -23.47 10.20
CA ILE A 130 -9.95 -23.16 8.79
C ILE A 130 -8.66 -23.13 8.00
N LYS A 131 -8.74 -23.31 6.68
CA LYS A 131 -7.62 -23.10 5.78
C LYS A 131 -7.26 -21.62 5.72
N GLU A 132 -5.99 -21.30 5.51
CA GLU A 132 -5.48 -19.91 5.44
C GLU A 132 -6.15 -19.08 4.34
N GLU A 133 -6.53 -19.73 3.21
CA GLU A 133 -7.22 -19.08 2.10
C GLU A 133 -8.64 -18.57 2.45
N ARG A 134 -9.22 -19.05 3.54
CA ARG A 134 -10.52 -18.58 4.06
C ARG A 134 -10.41 -17.37 4.98
N ILE A 135 -9.19 -16.90 5.24
CA ILE A 135 -8.94 -15.66 5.95
C ILE A 135 -8.79 -14.57 4.89
N ILE A 136 -9.74 -13.66 4.82
CA ILE A 136 -9.87 -12.66 3.75
C ILE A 136 -10.05 -11.24 4.32
N ASP A 137 -10.06 -10.22 3.46
CA ASP A 137 -10.22 -8.80 3.81
C ASP A 137 -9.21 -8.35 4.88
N ILE A 138 -7.97 -8.82 4.79
CA ILE A 138 -6.93 -8.49 5.76
C ILE A 138 -6.49 -7.04 5.56
N SER A 139 -6.76 -6.20 6.54
CA SER A 139 -6.36 -4.80 6.53
C SER A 139 -5.68 -4.38 7.82
N VAL A 140 -4.59 -3.63 7.68
CA VAL A 140 -3.84 -3.12 8.83
C VAL A 140 -4.64 -2.00 9.48
N LEU A 141 -4.93 -2.13 10.76
CA LEU A 141 -5.48 -1.06 11.58
C LEU A 141 -4.35 -0.08 11.97
N LYS A 142 -4.73 1.09 12.47
CA LYS A 142 -3.79 2.13 12.88
C LYS A 142 -2.66 1.52 13.74
N LYS A 143 -1.40 1.79 13.37
CA LYS A 143 -0.24 1.33 14.13
C LYS A 143 -0.26 1.97 15.53
N GLY A 144 -0.52 1.17 16.55
CA GLY A 144 -0.28 1.55 17.94
C GLY A 144 1.20 1.45 18.27
N MET A 145 1.66 2.20 19.27
CA MET A 145 3.06 2.17 19.73
C MET A 145 3.46 0.80 20.29
N THR A 146 2.54 0.10 20.92
CA THR A 146 2.81 -1.15 21.67
C THR A 146 2.26 -2.41 21.03
N ASN A 147 1.33 -2.29 20.08
CA ASN A 147 0.69 -3.43 19.41
C ASN A 147 0.51 -3.17 17.93
N ARG A 148 0.66 -4.22 17.14
CA ARG A 148 0.24 -4.26 15.74
C ARG A 148 -1.14 -4.91 15.68
N SER A 149 -2.10 -4.25 15.05
CA SER A 149 -3.45 -4.78 14.92
C SER A 149 -3.88 -4.81 13.48
N PHE A 150 -4.58 -5.84 13.11
CA PHE A 150 -5.22 -5.93 11.80
C PHE A 150 -6.62 -6.54 11.90
N LEU A 151 -7.48 -6.07 11.01
CA LEU A 151 -8.82 -6.59 10.80
C LEU A 151 -8.73 -7.74 9.79
N PHE A 152 -9.54 -8.76 9.95
CA PHE A 152 -9.72 -9.84 8.98
C PHE A 152 -11.14 -10.39 9.04
N THR A 153 -11.55 -11.05 7.97
CA THR A 153 -12.82 -11.75 7.86
C THR A 153 -12.59 -13.25 7.80
N CYS A 154 -13.29 -14.02 8.62
CA CYS A 154 -13.41 -15.45 8.48
C CYS A 154 -14.81 -15.93 8.90
N ASN A 155 -15.32 -17.01 8.30
CA ASN A 155 -16.66 -17.53 8.57
C ASN A 155 -17.75 -16.43 8.52
N ASN A 156 -17.65 -15.49 7.58
CA ASN A 156 -18.54 -14.34 7.38
C ASN A 156 -18.62 -13.37 8.57
N LYS A 157 -17.62 -13.39 9.47
CA LYS A 157 -17.54 -12.46 10.58
C LYS A 157 -16.20 -11.75 10.58
N LYS A 158 -16.18 -10.50 11.02
CA LYS A 158 -14.99 -9.68 11.17
C LYS A 158 -14.39 -9.84 12.55
N TYR A 159 -13.06 -9.91 12.60
CA TYR A 159 -12.28 -10.06 13.83
C TYR A 159 -11.07 -9.12 13.79
N ILE A 160 -10.56 -8.81 14.97
CA ILE A 160 -9.31 -8.06 15.12
C ILE A 160 -8.27 -8.98 15.73
N MET A 161 -7.12 -9.12 15.05
CA MET A 161 -5.91 -9.73 15.60
C MET A 161 -5.01 -8.65 16.15
N ARG A 162 -4.57 -8.79 17.40
CA ARG A 162 -3.55 -7.94 18.02
C ARG A 162 -2.30 -8.76 18.26
N ILE A 163 -1.17 -8.22 17.84
CA ILE A 163 0.14 -8.83 18.04
C ILE A 163 0.99 -7.84 18.83
N PRO A 164 1.64 -8.27 19.92
CA PRO A 164 2.61 -7.45 20.63
C PRO A 164 3.66 -6.89 19.68
N GLY A 165 4.01 -5.62 19.82
CA GLY A 165 5.13 -5.01 19.11
C GLY A 165 6.45 -5.54 19.64
N GLU A 166 7.45 -5.67 18.77
CA GLU A 166 8.78 -6.08 19.16
C GLU A 166 9.37 -5.11 20.20
N GLY A 167 9.98 -5.64 21.25
CA GLY A 167 10.62 -4.86 22.32
C GLY A 167 9.64 -4.19 23.30
N THR A 168 8.33 -4.38 23.17
CA THR A 168 7.36 -3.77 24.07
C THR A 168 7.12 -4.52 25.37
N ASP A 169 7.70 -5.71 25.53
CA ASP A 169 7.58 -6.53 26.73
C ASP A 169 8.24 -5.89 27.96
N GLN A 170 9.18 -4.95 27.73
CA GLN A 170 9.79 -4.15 28.79
C GLN A 170 8.88 -3.03 29.29
N LEU A 171 7.88 -2.62 28.48
CA LEU A 171 6.97 -1.53 28.77
C LEU A 171 5.61 -2.00 29.31
N ILE A 172 5.23 -3.25 28.97
CA ILE A 172 3.90 -3.80 29.26
C ILE A 172 4.05 -5.19 29.83
N ASN A 173 3.50 -5.40 31.03
CA ASN A 173 3.36 -6.74 31.59
C ASN A 173 2.24 -7.49 30.85
N ARG A 174 2.65 -8.37 29.91
CA ARG A 174 1.72 -9.10 29.05
C ARG A 174 0.82 -10.08 29.81
N ALA A 175 1.29 -10.61 30.92
CA ALA A 175 0.49 -11.50 31.77
C ALA A 175 -0.65 -10.72 32.46
N GLU A 176 -0.39 -9.53 32.95
CA GLU A 176 -1.41 -8.65 33.52
C GLU A 176 -2.39 -8.17 32.45
N GLU A 177 -1.90 -7.76 31.27
CA GLU A 177 -2.75 -7.40 30.14
C GLU A 177 -3.72 -8.54 29.78
N ALA A 178 -3.20 -9.77 29.66
CA ALA A 178 -4.02 -10.94 29.39
C ALA A 178 -5.06 -11.22 30.50
N ASN A 179 -4.70 -11.04 31.75
CA ASN A 179 -5.64 -11.20 32.87
C ASN A 179 -6.75 -10.15 32.83
N VAL A 180 -6.43 -8.88 32.54
CA VAL A 180 -7.43 -7.82 32.36
C VAL A 180 -8.41 -8.21 31.25
N TYR A 181 -7.93 -8.64 30.10
CA TYR A 181 -8.79 -9.09 29.01
C TYR A 181 -9.70 -10.25 29.41
N LYS A 182 -9.22 -11.23 30.15
CA LYS A 182 -10.04 -12.34 30.68
C LYS A 182 -11.16 -11.85 31.60
N VAL A 183 -10.86 -10.88 32.47
CA VAL A 183 -11.83 -10.30 33.43
C VAL A 183 -12.92 -9.49 32.75
N ILE A 184 -12.59 -8.76 31.67
CA ILE A 184 -13.54 -7.90 30.96
C ILE A 184 -14.29 -8.64 29.85
N ASN A 185 -13.86 -9.85 29.49
CA ASN A 185 -14.50 -10.65 28.45
C ASN A 185 -15.98 -10.92 28.76
N GLY A 186 -16.83 -10.72 27.78
CA GLY A 186 -18.29 -10.87 27.93
C GLY A 186 -18.97 -9.71 28.65
N LYS A 187 -18.25 -8.66 29.07
CA LYS A 187 -18.83 -7.45 29.60
C LYS A 187 -19.04 -6.42 28.49
N SER A 188 -20.04 -5.57 28.60
CA SER A 188 -20.39 -4.55 27.58
C SER A 188 -19.35 -3.45 27.37
N ILE A 189 -18.23 -3.51 28.07
CA ILE A 189 -17.12 -2.54 28.00
C ILE A 189 -16.01 -2.95 27.04
N SER A 190 -16.05 -4.16 26.50
CA SER A 190 -15.05 -4.66 25.53
C SER A 190 -15.69 -5.62 24.52
N ASP A 191 -14.99 -5.80 23.40
CA ASP A 191 -15.33 -6.87 22.46
C ASP A 191 -15.07 -8.25 23.06
N ASN A 192 -15.82 -9.25 22.61
CA ASN A 192 -15.62 -10.63 23.04
C ASN A 192 -14.28 -11.18 22.58
N ILE A 193 -13.55 -11.78 23.49
CA ILE A 193 -12.25 -12.39 23.21
C ILE A 193 -12.48 -13.81 22.69
N VAL A 194 -11.97 -14.09 21.49
CA VAL A 194 -12.02 -15.42 20.89
C VAL A 194 -10.79 -16.26 21.30
N TYR A 195 -9.64 -15.63 21.39
CA TYR A 195 -8.37 -16.27 21.71
C TYR A 195 -7.39 -15.29 22.36
N ILE A 196 -6.63 -15.77 23.32
CA ILE A 196 -5.52 -15.07 23.96
C ILE A 196 -4.40 -16.06 24.26
N ASN A 197 -3.16 -15.68 23.98
CA ASN A 197 -1.94 -16.49 24.18
C ASN A 197 -0.98 -15.74 25.10
#